data_4dad93fb89d2b9226d234ed2b97540ef
#
_entry.id   4dad93fb89d2b9226d234ed2b97540ef
#
_cell.length_a   1.000
_cell.length_b   1.000
_cell.length_c   1.000
_cell.angle_alpha   90.00
_cell.angle_beta   90.00
_cell.angle_gamma   90.00
#
_symmetry.space_group_name_H-M   'P 1'
#
loop_
_entity.id
_entity.type
_entity.pdbx_description
1 polymer ?
#
loop_
_entity_poly.entity_id
_entity_poly.type
_entity_poly.pdbx_seq_one_letter_code
_entity_poly.pdbx_strand_id
1 'polypeptide(L)'
;MSLPQVEAAVEDLRHAHRELLGVVDSLSDSDWERYVPYGDWTVKDKVAHAIGDMSPSGAGLIHAGVLTPEFIESTSRVFDVRARNASIVEERRRYTKEDLRQLLFESHDAMIEYALILNESNLPVLAYAVPMGPEYEIKVEDWLWHGYHDRQHADDIRRAVEMDWQPEKLTFLPEIDAQIGLVQRYREGLLRAIYSVADDAWDEPATPGGWTYKQDLAHIASNDLRPQTRLRAILGEAGDEETAAILRTDEWNQARVDERKGWSVRRLVDDLAANRHQTLKLLARLRPEHLSATISFASGDQVSLPDYVGHIGRHDAMHAGHLVPASRARRFAMKSQ
;
A
#
# COMPACT_ATOMS: atom_id res chain seq x y z
N MET A 1 4.26 -32.44 -10.82
CA MET A 1 3.24 -31.55 -11.42
C MET A 1 3.06 -30.41 -10.45
N SER A 2 3.15 -29.20 -10.93
CA SER A 2 2.89 -27.98 -10.13
C SER A 2 1.42 -27.95 -9.68
N LEU A 3 1.12 -27.31 -8.57
CA LEU A 3 -0.24 -27.13 -8.08
C LEU A 3 -0.97 -26.09 -8.94
N PRO A 4 -2.25 -26.26 -9.31
CA PRO A 4 -2.99 -25.32 -10.14
C PRO A 4 -2.98 -23.88 -9.57
N GLN A 5 -3.06 -23.72 -8.25
CA GLN A 5 -2.98 -22.41 -7.59
C GLN A 5 -1.59 -21.77 -7.70
N VAL A 6 -0.53 -22.58 -7.69
CA VAL A 6 0.84 -22.10 -7.91
C VAL A 6 1.00 -21.65 -9.36
N GLU A 7 0.49 -22.42 -10.32
CA GLU A 7 0.54 -22.06 -11.75
C GLU A 7 -0.19 -20.73 -12.02
N ALA A 8 -1.38 -20.54 -11.44
CA ALA A 8 -2.14 -19.31 -11.58
C ALA A 8 -1.40 -18.10 -10.95
N ALA A 9 -0.82 -18.29 -9.77
CA ALA A 9 -0.04 -17.23 -9.11
C ALA A 9 1.23 -16.89 -9.89
N VAL A 10 1.92 -17.87 -10.44
CA VAL A 10 3.09 -17.67 -11.31
C VAL A 10 2.73 -16.91 -12.57
N GLU A 11 1.57 -17.19 -13.19
CA GLU A 11 1.13 -16.41 -14.36
C GLU A 11 0.79 -14.95 -13.98
N ASP A 12 0.17 -14.72 -12.82
CA ASP A 12 -0.08 -13.38 -12.29
C ASP A 12 1.25 -12.61 -12.01
N LEU A 13 2.23 -13.29 -11.40
CA LEU A 13 3.57 -12.73 -11.18
C LEU A 13 4.25 -12.35 -12.51
N ARG A 14 4.23 -13.25 -13.49
CA ARG A 14 4.79 -12.98 -14.83
C ARG A 14 4.13 -11.80 -15.51
N HIS A 15 2.81 -11.66 -15.36
CA HIS A 15 2.10 -10.53 -15.93
C HIS A 15 2.51 -9.21 -15.26
N ALA A 16 2.48 -9.16 -13.93
CA ALA A 16 2.87 -7.98 -13.15
C ALA A 16 4.32 -7.58 -13.41
N HIS A 17 5.22 -8.56 -13.49
CA HIS A 17 6.63 -8.34 -13.78
C HIS A 17 6.84 -7.76 -15.20
N ARG A 18 6.18 -8.32 -16.23
CA ARG A 18 6.23 -7.76 -17.59
C ARG A 18 5.74 -6.32 -17.62
N GLU A 19 4.72 -5.99 -16.84
CA GLU A 19 4.20 -4.64 -16.72
C GLU A 19 5.26 -3.68 -16.13
N LEU A 20 5.87 -4.06 -15.00
CA LEU A 20 6.93 -3.26 -14.36
C LEU A 20 8.14 -3.09 -15.29
N LEU A 21 8.64 -4.17 -15.90
CA LEU A 21 9.75 -4.10 -16.85
C LEU A 21 9.42 -3.22 -18.05
N GLY A 22 8.20 -3.33 -18.60
CA GLY A 22 7.77 -2.48 -19.71
C GLY A 22 7.80 -0.98 -19.37
N VAL A 23 7.44 -0.64 -18.13
CA VAL A 23 7.56 0.75 -17.63
C VAL A 23 9.03 1.14 -17.50
N VAL A 24 9.87 0.30 -16.88
CA VAL A 24 11.30 0.57 -16.71
C VAL A 24 12.01 0.73 -18.07
N ASP A 25 11.67 -0.11 -19.05
CA ASP A 25 12.23 -0.06 -20.39
C ASP A 25 11.82 1.18 -21.19
N SER A 26 10.71 1.81 -20.83
CA SER A 26 10.23 3.03 -21.48
C SER A 26 10.87 4.32 -20.97
N LEU A 27 11.65 4.26 -19.87
CA LEU A 27 12.22 5.43 -19.20
C LEU A 27 13.35 6.05 -20.04
N SER A 28 13.31 7.37 -20.18
CA SER A 28 14.46 8.14 -20.64
C SER A 28 15.50 8.28 -19.52
N ASP A 29 16.71 8.69 -19.88
CA ASP A 29 17.78 8.91 -18.90
C ASP A 29 17.41 9.92 -17.81
N SER A 30 16.66 10.95 -18.13
CA SER A 30 16.23 11.95 -17.18
C SER A 30 15.13 11.47 -16.24
N ASP A 31 14.35 10.46 -16.64
CA ASP A 31 13.24 9.96 -15.82
C ASP A 31 13.74 9.21 -14.58
N TRP A 32 14.91 8.59 -14.64
CA TRP A 32 15.51 7.87 -13.52
C TRP A 32 15.81 8.75 -12.30
N GLU A 33 16.06 10.04 -12.53
CA GLU A 33 16.38 11.02 -11.50
C GLU A 33 15.13 11.74 -10.97
N ARG A 34 13.95 11.51 -11.56
CA ARG A 34 12.69 12.08 -11.07
C ARG A 34 12.29 11.45 -9.76
N TYR A 35 11.69 12.25 -8.90
CA TYR A 35 11.13 11.75 -7.65
C TYR A 35 9.76 11.12 -7.85
N VAL A 36 9.53 10.00 -7.16
CA VAL A 36 8.21 9.40 -7.06
C VAL A 36 7.28 10.31 -6.26
N PRO A 37 6.12 10.69 -6.79
CA PRO A 37 5.21 11.61 -6.12
C PRO A 37 4.83 11.16 -4.71
N TYR A 38 4.74 12.13 -3.82
CA TYR A 38 4.40 11.97 -2.40
C TYR A 38 5.44 11.21 -1.57
N GLY A 39 6.65 11.02 -2.09
CA GLY A 39 7.78 10.39 -1.42
C GLY A 39 9.08 11.17 -1.65
N ASP A 40 10.16 10.61 -1.16
CA ASP A 40 11.53 11.13 -1.24
C ASP A 40 12.45 10.21 -2.07
N TRP A 41 11.93 9.12 -2.61
CA TRP A 41 12.68 8.22 -3.49
C TRP A 41 12.61 8.68 -4.94
N THR A 42 13.74 8.57 -5.63
CA THR A 42 13.79 8.69 -7.09
C THR A 42 13.21 7.43 -7.76
N VAL A 43 12.95 7.51 -9.04
CA VAL A 43 12.62 6.32 -9.87
C VAL A 43 13.73 5.27 -9.75
N LYS A 44 14.99 5.69 -9.73
CA LYS A 44 16.13 4.78 -9.51
C LYS A 44 16.05 4.06 -8.18
N ASP A 45 15.75 4.78 -7.11
CA ASP A 45 15.57 4.20 -5.77
C ASP A 45 14.38 3.23 -5.75
N LYS A 46 13.29 3.56 -6.45
CA LYS A 46 12.10 2.71 -6.55
C LYS A 46 12.38 1.40 -7.28
N VAL A 47 13.10 1.44 -8.39
CA VAL A 47 13.54 0.22 -9.11
C VAL A 47 14.49 -0.59 -8.24
N ALA A 48 15.44 0.06 -7.57
CA ALA A 48 16.35 -0.61 -6.64
C ALA A 48 15.60 -1.31 -5.49
N HIS A 49 14.52 -0.72 -5.00
CA HIS A 49 13.63 -1.34 -4.00
C HIS A 49 12.82 -2.50 -4.60
N ALA A 50 12.25 -2.34 -5.80
CA ALA A 50 11.41 -3.36 -6.46
C ALA A 50 12.14 -4.68 -6.72
N ILE A 51 13.45 -4.64 -6.94
CA ILE A 51 14.29 -5.85 -7.02
C ILE A 51 14.15 -6.71 -5.76
N GLY A 52 13.74 -6.11 -4.64
CA GLY A 52 13.62 -6.80 -3.37
C GLY A 52 14.97 -7.20 -2.77
N ASP A 53 14.91 -8.07 -1.80
CA ASP A 53 16.10 -8.67 -1.23
C ASP A 53 16.53 -9.86 -2.10
N MET A 54 17.69 -9.77 -2.73
CA MET A 54 18.27 -10.87 -3.50
C MET A 54 18.77 -12.02 -2.60
N SER A 55 18.74 -11.87 -1.28
CA SER A 55 18.81 -13.03 -0.42
C SER A 55 17.65 -13.97 -0.76
N PRO A 56 17.81 -15.30 -0.57
CA PRO A 56 16.76 -16.23 -0.92
C PRO A 56 15.42 -15.69 -0.44
N SER A 57 14.48 -15.50 -1.36
CA SER A 57 13.12 -15.08 -1.03
C SER A 57 12.60 -15.95 0.12
N GLY A 58 11.61 -15.47 0.88
CA GLY A 58 10.99 -16.30 1.92
C GLY A 58 10.68 -17.71 1.40
N ALA A 59 10.28 -17.86 0.12
CA ALA A 59 10.09 -19.16 -0.52
C ALA A 59 11.38 -19.97 -0.66
N GLY A 60 12.50 -19.36 -1.00
CA GLY A 60 13.81 -20.02 -1.04
C GLY A 60 14.27 -20.49 0.33
N LEU A 61 14.03 -19.70 1.37
CA LEU A 61 14.34 -20.07 2.75
C LEU A 61 13.44 -21.21 3.26
N ILE A 62 12.18 -21.24 2.86
CA ILE A 62 11.24 -22.33 3.14
C ILE A 62 11.72 -23.61 2.46
N HIS A 63 12.06 -23.54 1.16
CA HIS A 63 12.57 -24.69 0.41
C HIS A 63 13.88 -25.24 1.02
N ALA A 64 14.76 -24.37 1.49
CA ALA A 64 15.98 -24.77 2.18
C ALA A 64 15.74 -25.33 3.60
N GLY A 65 14.50 -25.34 4.08
CA GLY A 65 14.15 -25.78 5.44
C GLY A 65 14.67 -24.84 6.54
N VAL A 66 15.02 -23.62 6.21
CA VAL A 66 15.62 -22.64 7.16
C VAL A 66 14.54 -21.88 7.92
N LEU A 67 13.35 -21.68 7.30
CA LEU A 67 12.23 -21.00 7.97
C LEU A 67 11.52 -21.97 8.92
N THR A 68 11.97 -22.01 10.15
CA THR A 68 11.23 -22.64 11.24
C THR A 68 10.37 -21.62 11.97
N PRO A 69 9.30 -22.03 12.69
CA PRO A 69 8.51 -21.11 13.51
C PRO A 69 9.39 -20.29 14.48
N GLU A 70 10.42 -20.89 15.04
CA GLU A 70 11.36 -20.24 15.97
C GLU A 70 12.21 -19.18 15.27
N PHE A 71 12.68 -19.45 14.05
CA PHE A 71 13.41 -18.47 13.24
C PHE A 71 12.53 -17.28 12.89
N ILE A 72 11.30 -17.53 12.45
CA ILE A 72 10.31 -16.49 12.12
C ILE A 72 10.01 -15.64 13.36
N GLU A 73 9.76 -16.26 14.52
CA GLU A 73 9.52 -15.54 15.78
C GLU A 73 10.73 -14.69 16.20
N SER A 74 11.93 -15.18 16.04
CA SER A 74 13.16 -14.47 16.40
C SER A 74 13.41 -13.26 15.49
N THR A 75 13.11 -13.36 14.21
CA THR A 75 13.32 -12.29 13.20
C THR A 75 12.20 -11.27 13.18
N SER A 76 10.95 -11.67 13.42
CA SER A 76 9.77 -10.77 13.36
C SER A 76 9.80 -9.69 14.45
N ARG A 77 10.43 -9.97 15.61
CA ARG A 77 10.53 -9.00 16.73
C ARG A 77 11.51 -7.85 16.49
N VAL A 78 12.39 -7.97 15.50
CA VAL A 78 13.51 -7.02 15.27
C VAL A 78 13.43 -6.38 13.87
N PHE A 79 12.46 -6.78 13.04
CA PHE A 79 12.47 -6.44 11.63
C PHE A 79 11.80 -5.08 11.35
N ASP A 80 12.62 -4.03 11.22
CA ASP A 80 12.20 -2.74 10.70
C ASP A 80 12.29 -2.77 9.16
N VAL A 81 11.15 -3.02 8.51
CA VAL A 81 11.01 -3.07 7.04
C VAL A 81 11.52 -1.79 6.38
N ARG A 82 11.29 -0.62 7.00
CA ARG A 82 11.71 0.66 6.44
C ARG A 82 13.21 0.82 6.48
N ALA A 83 13.83 0.54 7.62
CA ALA A 83 15.27 0.60 7.76
C ALA A 83 15.95 -0.37 6.78
N ARG A 84 15.39 -1.57 6.60
CA ARG A 84 15.89 -2.54 5.62
C ARG A 84 15.74 -2.04 4.19
N ASN A 85 14.55 -1.57 3.79
CA ASN A 85 14.32 -1.05 2.46
C ASN A 85 15.24 0.13 2.15
N ALA A 86 15.43 1.04 3.11
CA ALA A 86 16.37 2.15 2.98
C ALA A 86 17.81 1.66 2.82
N SER A 87 18.24 0.63 3.56
CA SER A 87 19.57 0.04 3.44
C SER A 87 19.79 -0.62 2.08
N ILE A 88 18.80 -1.35 1.55
CA ILE A 88 18.84 -1.97 0.22
C ILE A 88 18.98 -0.91 -0.87
N VAL A 89 18.17 0.14 -0.80
CA VAL A 89 18.21 1.25 -1.74
C VAL A 89 19.58 1.94 -1.70
N GLU A 90 20.09 2.27 -0.50
CA GLU A 90 21.39 2.92 -0.32
C GLU A 90 22.54 2.07 -0.90
N GLU A 91 22.54 0.77 -0.66
CA GLU A 91 23.54 -0.15 -1.24
C GLU A 91 23.51 -0.12 -2.77
N ARG A 92 22.32 -0.07 -3.36
CA ARG A 92 22.13 -0.15 -4.81
C ARG A 92 22.25 1.18 -5.55
N ARG A 93 22.34 2.30 -4.86
CA ARG A 93 22.57 3.61 -5.49
C ARG A 93 23.83 3.67 -6.36
N ARG A 94 24.83 2.84 -6.06
CA ARG A 94 26.06 2.70 -6.84
C ARG A 94 25.88 1.98 -8.19
N TYR A 95 24.79 1.25 -8.39
CA TYR A 95 24.55 0.47 -9.60
C TYR A 95 24.11 1.38 -10.76
N THR A 96 24.49 0.97 -11.97
CA THR A 96 23.99 1.62 -13.19
C THR A 96 22.51 1.27 -13.42
N LYS A 97 21.86 1.95 -14.33
CA LYS A 97 20.48 1.65 -14.76
C LYS A 97 20.38 0.26 -15.36
N GLU A 98 21.36 -0.10 -16.16
CA GLU A 98 21.51 -1.40 -16.80
C GLU A 98 21.67 -2.51 -15.77
N ASP A 99 22.52 -2.30 -14.74
CA ASP A 99 22.69 -3.25 -13.63
C ASP A 99 21.37 -3.45 -12.89
N LEU A 100 20.66 -2.37 -12.54
CA LEU A 100 19.38 -2.44 -11.84
C LEU A 100 18.30 -3.15 -12.67
N ARG A 101 18.24 -2.87 -13.96
CA ARG A 101 17.32 -3.54 -14.88
C ARG A 101 17.61 -5.05 -14.98
N GLN A 102 18.87 -5.42 -15.11
CA GLN A 102 19.28 -6.82 -15.16
C GLN A 102 18.97 -7.54 -13.84
N LEU A 103 19.29 -6.92 -12.73
CA LEU A 103 19.00 -7.47 -11.40
C LEU A 103 17.49 -7.62 -11.15
N LEU A 104 16.66 -6.68 -11.63
CA LEU A 104 15.20 -6.77 -11.53
C LEU A 104 14.71 -8.00 -12.29
N PHE A 105 15.18 -8.23 -13.51
CA PHE A 105 14.84 -9.40 -14.30
C PHE A 105 15.26 -10.70 -13.60
N GLU A 106 16.52 -10.80 -13.18
CA GLU A 106 17.06 -11.99 -12.52
C GLU A 106 16.36 -12.33 -11.20
N SER A 107 16.03 -11.33 -10.40
CA SER A 107 15.34 -11.54 -9.13
C SER A 107 13.93 -12.10 -9.31
N HIS A 108 13.23 -11.68 -10.36
CA HIS A 108 11.89 -12.17 -10.67
C HIS A 108 11.90 -13.58 -11.26
N ASP A 109 12.87 -13.89 -12.13
CA ASP A 109 13.04 -15.25 -12.62
C ASP A 109 13.32 -16.22 -11.47
N ALA A 110 14.21 -15.84 -10.55
CA ALA A 110 14.48 -16.64 -9.35
C ALA A 110 13.22 -16.84 -8.49
N MET A 111 12.40 -15.79 -8.32
CA MET A 111 11.15 -15.89 -7.56
C MET A 111 10.15 -16.86 -8.20
N ILE A 112 10.04 -16.83 -9.53
CA ILE A 112 9.19 -17.76 -10.29
C ILE A 112 9.70 -19.20 -10.18
N GLU A 113 11.00 -19.42 -10.29
CA GLU A 113 11.61 -20.74 -10.12
C GLU A 113 11.30 -21.32 -8.73
N TYR A 114 11.46 -20.53 -7.67
CA TYR A 114 11.10 -20.95 -6.31
C TYR A 114 9.61 -21.22 -6.15
N ALA A 115 8.75 -20.42 -6.76
CA ALA A 115 7.31 -20.66 -6.70
C ALA A 115 6.93 -22.01 -7.33
N LEU A 116 7.52 -22.35 -8.48
CA LEU A 116 7.20 -23.58 -9.24
C LEU A 116 7.57 -24.88 -8.53
N ILE A 117 8.47 -24.86 -7.54
CA ILE A 117 8.86 -26.06 -6.76
C ILE A 117 8.06 -26.22 -5.47
N LEU A 118 7.18 -25.28 -5.13
CA LEU A 118 6.32 -25.39 -3.95
C LEU A 118 5.29 -26.53 -4.08
N ASN A 119 4.97 -27.13 -2.95
CA ASN A 119 3.99 -28.20 -2.83
C ASN A 119 2.97 -27.86 -1.73
N GLU A 120 1.93 -28.70 -1.58
CA GLU A 120 0.83 -28.47 -0.63
C GLU A 120 1.30 -28.26 0.82
N SER A 121 2.39 -28.90 1.24
CA SER A 121 2.89 -28.75 2.62
C SER A 121 3.60 -27.41 2.85
N ASN A 122 4.02 -26.73 1.80
CA ASN A 122 4.67 -25.42 1.90
C ASN A 122 3.66 -24.26 2.01
N LEU A 123 2.48 -24.39 1.42
CA LEU A 123 1.52 -23.29 1.26
C LEU A 123 1.02 -22.68 2.59
N PRO A 124 0.68 -23.50 3.62
CA PRO A 124 0.21 -22.95 4.90
C PRO A 124 1.32 -22.42 5.79
N VAL A 125 2.60 -22.60 5.39
CA VAL A 125 3.74 -22.13 6.19
C VAL A 125 3.78 -20.61 6.21
N LEU A 126 4.05 -20.04 7.38
CA LEU A 126 4.23 -18.60 7.53
C LEU A 126 5.47 -18.14 6.75
N ALA A 127 5.26 -17.36 5.70
CA ALA A 127 6.35 -16.84 4.87
C ALA A 127 6.96 -15.58 5.45
N TYR A 128 6.14 -14.80 6.16
CA TYR A 128 6.55 -13.47 6.63
C TYR A 128 5.67 -13.04 7.79
N ALA A 129 6.26 -12.78 8.94
CA ALA A 129 5.59 -12.16 10.07
C ALA A 129 6.00 -10.69 10.16
N VAL A 130 5.03 -9.79 10.02
CA VAL A 130 5.27 -8.37 10.25
C VAL A 130 4.98 -8.08 11.71
N PRO A 131 5.79 -7.29 12.44
CA PRO A 131 5.56 -6.96 13.86
C PRO A 131 4.39 -5.99 14.04
N MET A 132 3.23 -6.30 13.44
CA MET A 132 2.02 -5.46 13.44
C MET A 132 0.78 -6.20 13.93
N GLY A 133 0.89 -7.47 14.28
CA GLY A 133 -0.22 -8.29 14.74
C GLY A 133 -0.50 -9.52 13.85
N PRO A 134 -1.27 -10.50 14.33
CA PRO A 134 -1.55 -11.73 13.60
C PRO A 134 -2.33 -11.52 12.30
N GLU A 135 -3.04 -10.41 12.14
CA GLU A 135 -3.72 -10.03 10.90
C GLU A 135 -2.77 -9.67 9.75
N TYR A 136 -1.48 -9.53 10.03
CA TYR A 136 -0.44 -9.23 9.04
C TYR A 136 0.50 -10.42 8.79
N GLU A 137 0.16 -11.59 9.29
CA GLU A 137 0.85 -12.81 8.93
C GLU A 137 0.61 -13.15 7.46
N ILE A 138 1.69 -13.29 6.71
CA ILE A 138 1.63 -13.67 5.29
C ILE A 138 2.12 -15.11 5.18
N LYS A 139 1.23 -15.99 4.78
CA LYS A 139 1.57 -17.37 4.45
C LYS A 139 2.20 -17.43 3.05
N VAL A 140 2.86 -18.56 2.75
CA VAL A 140 3.40 -18.82 1.40
C VAL A 140 2.31 -18.73 0.34
N GLU A 141 1.11 -19.23 0.61
CA GLU A 141 -0.03 -19.13 -0.29
C GLU A 141 -0.41 -17.67 -0.61
N ASP A 142 -0.32 -16.75 0.37
CA ASP A 142 -0.58 -15.32 0.17
C ASP A 142 0.61 -14.63 -0.50
N TRP A 143 1.83 -15.06 -0.16
CA TRP A 143 3.05 -14.52 -0.74
C TRP A 143 3.15 -14.82 -2.25
N LEU A 144 2.67 -15.96 -2.70
CA LEU A 144 2.64 -16.30 -4.13
C LEU A 144 1.93 -15.24 -4.99
N TRP A 145 0.97 -14.51 -4.42
CA TRP A 145 0.24 -13.45 -5.12
C TRP A 145 0.92 -12.08 -4.99
N HIS A 146 2.25 -12.07 -4.96
CA HIS A 146 3.07 -10.87 -4.75
C HIS A 146 3.07 -9.90 -5.95
N GLY A 147 2.46 -10.24 -7.07
CA GLY A 147 2.36 -9.36 -8.25
C GLY A 147 1.74 -7.98 -7.98
N TYR A 148 1.01 -7.81 -6.87
CA TYR A 148 0.53 -6.49 -6.42
C TYR A 148 1.68 -5.49 -6.22
N HIS A 149 2.84 -5.94 -5.75
CA HIS A 149 4.00 -5.10 -5.46
C HIS A 149 4.58 -4.50 -6.76
N ASP A 150 4.71 -5.32 -7.79
CA ASP A 150 5.18 -4.85 -9.10
C ASP A 150 4.22 -3.86 -9.74
N ARG A 151 2.89 -4.14 -9.67
CA ARG A 151 1.87 -3.23 -10.19
C ARG A 151 1.89 -1.88 -9.46
N GLN A 152 2.04 -1.91 -8.13
CA GLN A 152 2.18 -0.69 -7.33
C GLN A 152 3.40 0.12 -7.79
N HIS A 153 4.56 -0.53 -7.96
CA HIS A 153 5.77 0.17 -8.36
C HIS A 153 5.74 0.63 -9.83
N ALA A 154 5.12 -0.13 -10.72
CA ALA A 154 4.87 0.33 -12.08
C ALA A 154 4.05 1.63 -12.10
N ASP A 155 2.99 1.72 -11.29
CA ASP A 155 2.18 2.93 -11.17
C ASP A 155 2.94 4.08 -10.50
N ASP A 156 3.74 3.81 -9.47
CA ASP A 156 4.57 4.82 -8.83
C ASP A 156 5.57 5.45 -9.82
N ILE A 157 6.20 4.62 -10.65
CA ILE A 157 7.15 5.07 -11.69
C ILE A 157 6.42 5.86 -12.79
N ARG A 158 5.26 5.40 -13.26
CA ARG A 158 4.44 6.15 -14.24
C ARG A 158 4.08 7.53 -13.71
N ARG A 159 3.67 7.64 -12.44
CA ARG A 159 3.37 8.94 -11.82
C ARG A 159 4.59 9.85 -11.77
N ALA A 160 5.78 9.30 -11.50
CA ALA A 160 7.02 10.08 -11.49
C ALA A 160 7.33 10.70 -12.87
N VAL A 161 7.02 9.99 -13.95
CA VAL A 161 7.19 10.50 -15.33
C VAL A 161 6.13 11.55 -15.69
N GLU A 162 4.88 11.34 -15.23
CA GLU A 162 3.74 12.21 -15.54
C GLU A 162 3.68 13.48 -14.69
N MET A 163 4.26 13.46 -13.47
CA MET A 163 4.20 14.55 -12.50
C MET A 163 5.59 15.11 -12.23
N ASP A 164 5.75 16.42 -12.30
CA ASP A 164 6.96 17.09 -11.83
C ASP A 164 6.87 17.26 -10.30
N TRP A 165 7.32 16.23 -9.58
CA TRP A 165 7.31 16.20 -8.12
C TRP A 165 8.67 16.56 -7.55
N GLN A 166 8.64 17.39 -6.49
CA GLN A 166 9.82 17.67 -5.68
C GLN A 166 9.53 17.26 -4.22
N PRO A 167 10.42 16.50 -3.57
CA PRO A 167 10.18 16.03 -2.21
C PRO A 167 10.11 17.22 -1.24
N GLU A 168 9.12 17.16 -0.35
CA GLU A 168 8.93 18.12 0.73
C GLU A 168 9.23 17.44 2.05
N LYS A 169 10.18 17.98 2.81
CA LYS A 169 10.48 17.46 4.14
C LYS A 169 9.41 17.91 5.13
N LEU A 170 8.54 17.00 5.51
CA LEU A 170 7.55 17.21 6.56
C LEU A 170 8.15 16.87 7.93
N THR A 171 7.90 17.71 8.91
CA THR A 171 8.33 17.53 10.31
C THR A 171 7.11 17.58 11.20
N PHE A 172 6.96 16.62 12.10
CA PHE A 172 5.80 16.49 12.96
C PHE A 172 6.18 16.72 14.43
N LEU A 173 5.18 17.10 15.24
CA LEU A 173 5.31 17.05 16.69
C LEU A 173 5.52 15.59 17.15
N PRO A 174 6.29 15.33 18.22
CA PRO A 174 6.59 13.96 18.65
C PRO A 174 5.34 13.09 18.86
N GLU A 175 4.26 13.64 19.43
CA GLU A 175 3.00 12.96 19.70
C GLU A 175 2.26 12.58 18.41
N ILE A 176 2.41 13.39 17.36
CA ILE A 176 1.85 13.14 16.03
C ILE A 176 2.75 12.16 15.28
N ASP A 177 4.08 12.34 15.33
CA ASP A 177 5.05 11.47 14.64
C ASP A 177 4.93 10.01 15.08
N ALA A 178 4.68 9.78 16.38
CA ALA A 178 4.40 8.45 16.91
C ALA A 178 3.21 7.75 16.21
N GLN A 179 2.22 8.51 15.74
CA GLN A 179 1.06 7.99 15.01
C GLN A 179 1.29 7.89 13.49
N ILE A 180 2.15 8.73 12.92
CA ILE A 180 2.41 8.74 11.46
C ILE A 180 2.93 7.37 10.99
N GLY A 181 3.82 6.74 11.75
CA GLY A 181 4.31 5.39 11.43
C GLY A 181 3.19 4.35 11.32
N LEU A 182 2.18 4.43 12.18
CA LEU A 182 1.01 3.56 12.14
C LEU A 182 0.11 3.88 10.94
N VAL A 183 -0.18 5.16 10.70
CA VAL A 183 -0.97 5.62 9.54
C VAL A 183 -0.38 5.15 8.22
N GLN A 184 0.94 5.25 8.07
CA GLN A 184 1.63 4.81 6.87
C GLN A 184 1.58 3.29 6.69
N ARG A 185 1.77 2.51 7.77
CA ARG A 185 1.66 1.03 7.71
C ARG A 185 0.28 0.56 7.26
N TYR A 186 -0.77 1.15 7.81
CA TYR A 186 -2.14 0.81 7.40
C TYR A 186 -2.41 1.21 5.94
N ARG A 187 -1.84 2.31 5.48
CA ARG A 187 -1.91 2.71 4.06
C ARG A 187 -1.20 1.70 3.16
N GLU A 188 -0.03 1.20 3.53
CA GLU A 188 0.67 0.14 2.81
C GLU A 188 -0.19 -1.13 2.69
N GLY A 189 -0.84 -1.54 3.78
CA GLY A 189 -1.80 -2.65 3.79
C GLY A 189 -2.99 -2.43 2.86
N LEU A 190 -3.54 -1.21 2.84
CA LEU A 190 -4.62 -0.85 1.92
C LEU A 190 -4.16 -0.88 0.45
N LEU A 191 -3.01 -0.32 0.12
CA LEU A 191 -2.46 -0.34 -1.24
C LEU A 191 -2.22 -1.78 -1.70
N ARG A 192 -1.65 -2.63 -0.84
CA ARG A 192 -1.54 -4.06 -1.11
C ARG A 192 -2.88 -4.68 -1.47
N ALA A 193 -3.94 -4.42 -0.69
CA ALA A 193 -5.27 -4.94 -0.97
C ALA A 193 -5.80 -4.42 -2.32
N ILE A 194 -5.66 -3.12 -2.61
CA ILE A 194 -6.09 -2.49 -3.87
C ILE A 194 -5.42 -3.17 -5.08
N TYR A 195 -4.08 -3.29 -5.09
CA TYR A 195 -3.35 -3.88 -6.22
C TYR A 195 -3.50 -5.41 -6.31
N SER A 196 -4.08 -6.05 -5.30
CA SER A 196 -4.45 -7.47 -5.32
C SER A 196 -5.84 -7.71 -5.90
N VAL A 197 -6.70 -6.70 -6.04
CA VAL A 197 -8.04 -6.86 -6.63
C VAL A 197 -7.91 -7.31 -8.09
N ALA A 198 -8.70 -8.31 -8.48
CA ALA A 198 -8.76 -8.76 -9.87
C ALA A 198 -9.44 -7.71 -10.74
N ASP A 199 -8.91 -7.51 -11.98
CA ASP A 199 -9.35 -6.42 -12.85
C ASP A 199 -10.85 -6.47 -13.19
N ASP A 200 -11.43 -7.66 -13.27
CA ASP A 200 -12.83 -7.91 -13.52
C ASP A 200 -13.74 -7.80 -12.28
N ALA A 201 -13.16 -7.55 -11.10
CA ALA A 201 -13.91 -7.49 -9.84
C ALA A 201 -14.38 -6.07 -9.47
N TRP A 202 -13.77 -5.04 -10.02
CA TRP A 202 -14.00 -3.66 -9.56
C TRP A 202 -15.46 -3.20 -9.64
N ASP A 203 -16.23 -3.69 -10.59
CA ASP A 203 -17.65 -3.35 -10.76
C ASP A 203 -18.61 -4.36 -10.07
N GLU A 204 -18.07 -5.36 -9.35
CA GLU A 204 -18.86 -6.26 -8.53
C GLU A 204 -19.25 -5.60 -7.19
N PRO A 205 -20.42 -5.94 -6.62
CA PRO A 205 -20.84 -5.42 -5.33
C PRO A 205 -19.94 -5.96 -4.20
N ALA A 206 -19.37 -5.07 -3.38
CA ALA A 206 -18.59 -5.45 -2.21
C ALA A 206 -19.45 -6.10 -1.12
N THR A 207 -20.72 -5.68 -1.03
CA THR A 207 -21.74 -6.28 -0.17
C THR A 207 -23.08 -6.32 -0.90
N PRO A 208 -23.99 -7.27 -0.60
CA PRO A 208 -25.31 -7.34 -1.23
C PRO A 208 -26.09 -6.03 -1.08
N GLY A 209 -26.41 -5.38 -2.20
CA GLY A 209 -27.13 -4.10 -2.24
C GLY A 209 -26.31 -2.86 -1.82
N GLY A 210 -25.02 -3.03 -1.57
CA GLY A 210 -24.09 -1.95 -1.23
C GLY A 210 -23.31 -1.41 -2.44
N TRP A 211 -22.26 -0.70 -2.13
CA TRP A 211 -21.33 -0.18 -3.13
C TRP A 211 -20.55 -1.30 -3.84
N THR A 212 -20.15 -1.06 -5.09
CA THR A 212 -19.16 -1.90 -5.77
C THR A 212 -17.77 -1.68 -5.14
N TYR A 213 -16.83 -2.59 -5.38
CA TYR A 213 -15.44 -2.41 -4.93
C TYR A 213 -14.83 -1.10 -5.42
N LYS A 214 -15.16 -0.66 -6.63
CA LYS A 214 -14.73 0.62 -7.18
C LYS A 214 -15.36 1.83 -6.47
N GLN A 215 -16.62 1.73 -6.08
CA GLN A 215 -17.28 2.77 -5.29
C GLN A 215 -16.74 2.82 -3.86
N ASP A 216 -16.41 1.66 -3.26
CA ASP A 216 -15.73 1.60 -1.97
C ASP A 216 -14.34 2.27 -2.06
N LEU A 217 -13.57 1.98 -3.13
CA LEU A 217 -12.32 2.70 -3.39
C LEU A 217 -12.52 4.22 -3.57
N ALA A 218 -13.58 4.66 -4.23
CA ALA A 218 -13.92 6.08 -4.37
C ALA A 218 -14.22 6.73 -3.01
N HIS A 219 -14.92 6.02 -2.12
CA HIS A 219 -15.12 6.43 -0.74
C HIS A 219 -13.80 6.54 0.02
N ILE A 220 -12.95 5.52 -0.04
CA ILE A 220 -11.65 5.51 0.63
C ILE A 220 -10.77 6.66 0.14
N ALA A 221 -10.70 6.88 -1.18
CA ALA A 221 -9.92 7.95 -1.79
C ALA A 221 -10.34 9.34 -1.30
N SER A 222 -11.63 9.53 -1.04
CA SER A 222 -12.17 10.80 -0.53
C SER A 222 -12.13 10.94 0.99
N ASN A 223 -11.90 9.85 1.73
CA ASN A 223 -12.02 9.89 3.19
C ASN A 223 -11.03 10.84 3.86
N ASP A 224 -9.83 11.04 3.30
CA ASP A 224 -8.82 11.98 3.81
C ASP A 224 -9.33 13.45 3.80
N LEU A 225 -10.37 13.79 3.04
CA LEU A 225 -10.98 15.14 3.07
C LEU A 225 -11.60 15.47 4.43
N ARG A 226 -12.08 14.47 5.18
CA ARG A 226 -12.62 14.68 6.54
C ARG A 226 -11.55 15.11 7.53
N PRO A 227 -10.44 14.37 7.72
CA PRO A 227 -9.35 14.84 8.56
C PRO A 227 -8.78 16.17 8.09
N GLN A 228 -8.71 16.45 6.78
CA GLN A 228 -8.27 17.76 6.29
C GLN A 228 -9.19 18.87 6.78
N THR A 229 -10.52 18.72 6.67
CA THR A 229 -11.46 19.71 7.18
C THR A 229 -11.31 19.94 8.68
N ARG A 230 -11.18 18.87 9.47
CA ARG A 230 -10.98 18.97 10.93
C ARG A 230 -9.66 19.64 11.31
N LEU A 231 -8.58 19.28 10.62
CA LEU A 231 -7.28 19.90 10.84
C LEU A 231 -7.28 21.38 10.45
N ARG A 232 -7.95 21.76 9.35
CA ARG A 232 -8.13 23.14 8.95
C ARG A 232 -8.95 23.93 9.99
N ALA A 233 -9.97 23.32 10.57
CA ALA A 233 -10.72 23.94 11.67
C ALA A 233 -9.84 24.21 12.90
N ILE A 234 -8.99 23.23 13.29
CA ILE A 234 -8.02 23.40 14.39
C ILE A 234 -7.01 24.53 14.06
N LEU A 235 -6.63 24.67 12.81
CA LEU A 235 -5.73 25.72 12.32
C LEU A 235 -6.45 27.06 12.11
N GLY A 236 -7.77 27.16 12.34
CA GLY A 236 -8.57 28.37 12.13
C GLY A 236 -8.88 28.67 10.65
N GLU A 237 -8.82 27.66 9.77
CA GLU A 237 -8.95 27.81 8.30
C GLU A 237 -10.24 27.19 7.73
N ALA A 238 -11.07 26.53 8.54
CA ALA A 238 -12.36 25.99 8.14
C ALA A 238 -13.47 26.57 9.00
N GLY A 239 -14.63 26.86 8.37
CA GLY A 239 -15.81 27.39 9.06
C GLY A 239 -16.68 26.29 9.67
N ASP A 240 -17.63 26.72 10.51
CA ASP A 240 -18.58 25.82 11.21
C ASP A 240 -19.46 25.04 10.22
N GLU A 241 -19.89 25.64 9.10
CA GLU A 241 -20.73 24.98 8.09
C GLU A 241 -19.96 23.79 7.43
N GLU A 242 -18.70 24.00 7.06
CA GLU A 242 -17.87 22.96 6.47
C GLU A 242 -17.64 21.82 7.47
N THR A 243 -17.38 22.17 8.73
CA THR A 243 -17.19 21.20 9.81
C THR A 243 -18.47 20.42 10.10
N ALA A 244 -19.63 21.08 10.08
CA ALA A 244 -20.93 20.43 10.28
C ALA A 244 -21.28 19.48 9.11
N ALA A 245 -20.90 19.81 7.88
CA ALA A 245 -21.17 19.00 6.71
C ALA A 245 -20.55 17.60 6.79
N ILE A 246 -19.31 17.48 7.29
CA ILE A 246 -18.62 16.18 7.42
C ILE A 246 -19.19 15.26 8.50
N LEU A 247 -20.06 15.77 9.40
CA LEU A 247 -20.74 14.98 10.42
C LEU A 247 -21.98 14.25 9.86
N ARG A 248 -22.54 14.69 8.74
CA ARG A 248 -23.62 13.99 8.01
C ARG A 248 -23.03 12.83 7.19
N THR A 249 -22.66 11.76 7.88
CA THR A 249 -21.77 10.72 7.39
C THR A 249 -22.23 10.07 6.09
N ASP A 250 -23.48 9.60 6.03
CA ASP A 250 -23.97 8.84 4.85
C ASP A 250 -24.17 9.73 3.62
N GLU A 251 -24.80 10.89 3.81
CA GLU A 251 -24.98 11.86 2.72
C GLU A 251 -23.64 12.35 2.19
N TRP A 252 -22.71 12.66 3.07
CA TRP A 252 -21.39 13.12 2.69
C TRP A 252 -20.61 12.04 1.93
N ASN A 253 -20.63 10.79 2.39
CA ASN A 253 -19.97 9.66 1.74
C ASN A 253 -20.55 9.46 0.34
N GLN A 254 -21.89 9.41 0.22
CA GLN A 254 -22.55 9.20 -1.06
C GLN A 254 -22.20 10.31 -2.06
N ALA A 255 -22.23 11.58 -1.63
CA ALA A 255 -21.85 12.71 -2.47
C ALA A 255 -20.41 12.59 -3.00
N ARG A 256 -19.46 12.17 -2.15
CA ARG A 256 -18.06 11.97 -2.54
C ARG A 256 -17.87 10.81 -3.53
N VAL A 257 -18.61 9.72 -3.34
CA VAL A 257 -18.63 8.60 -4.29
C VAL A 257 -19.22 9.03 -5.64
N ASP A 258 -20.32 9.79 -5.62
CA ASP A 258 -20.98 10.28 -6.84
C ASP A 258 -20.09 11.24 -7.64
N GLU A 259 -19.34 12.11 -6.97
CA GLU A 259 -18.36 13.00 -7.63
C GLU A 259 -17.26 12.24 -8.39
N ARG A 260 -16.94 11.02 -7.94
CA ARG A 260 -15.91 10.16 -8.52
C ARG A 260 -16.48 9.12 -9.48
N LYS A 261 -17.78 9.17 -9.73
CA LYS A 261 -18.44 8.27 -10.68
C LYS A 261 -17.77 8.39 -12.06
N GLY A 262 -17.38 7.26 -12.62
CA GLY A 262 -16.69 7.22 -13.92
C GLY A 262 -15.17 7.43 -13.87
N TRP A 263 -14.57 7.66 -12.72
CA TRP A 263 -13.11 7.67 -12.60
C TRP A 263 -12.56 6.25 -12.78
N SER A 264 -11.36 6.15 -13.37
CA SER A 264 -10.64 4.88 -13.41
C SER A 264 -10.09 4.53 -12.03
N VAL A 265 -9.81 3.24 -11.79
CA VAL A 265 -9.16 2.76 -10.57
C VAL A 265 -7.83 3.51 -10.34
N ARG A 266 -7.00 3.65 -11.38
CA ARG A 266 -5.76 4.43 -11.32
C ARG A 266 -6.00 5.84 -10.81
N ARG A 267 -6.97 6.57 -11.39
CA ARG A 267 -7.28 7.94 -10.94
C ARG A 267 -7.74 7.99 -9.48
N LEU A 268 -8.48 6.98 -9.02
CA LEU A 268 -8.88 6.88 -7.61
C LEU A 268 -7.67 6.64 -6.69
N VAL A 269 -6.70 5.83 -7.12
CA VAL A 269 -5.45 5.62 -6.38
C VAL A 269 -4.60 6.89 -6.35
N ASP A 270 -4.55 7.65 -7.43
CA ASP A 270 -3.86 8.95 -7.48
C ASP A 270 -4.51 9.96 -6.52
N ASP A 271 -5.84 10.03 -6.50
CA ASP A 271 -6.60 10.89 -5.57
C ASP A 271 -6.37 10.47 -4.11
N LEU A 272 -6.34 9.15 -3.84
CA LEU A 272 -6.02 8.58 -2.54
C LEU A 272 -4.63 9.03 -2.04
N ALA A 273 -3.63 9.00 -2.89
CA ALA A 273 -2.26 9.40 -2.57
C ALA A 273 -2.17 10.92 -2.35
N ALA A 274 -2.77 11.71 -3.25
CA ALA A 274 -2.78 13.17 -3.16
C ALA A 274 -3.48 13.66 -1.89
N ASN A 275 -4.65 13.11 -1.58
CA ASN A 275 -5.40 13.49 -0.38
C ASN A 275 -4.64 13.13 0.91
N ARG A 276 -3.99 11.96 0.98
CA ARG A 276 -3.13 11.61 2.13
C ARG A 276 -1.97 12.58 2.28
N HIS A 277 -1.31 12.95 1.20
CA HIS A 277 -0.20 13.91 1.25
C HIS A 277 -0.67 15.27 1.80
N GLN A 278 -1.84 15.76 1.38
CA GLN A 278 -2.40 16.99 1.93
C GLN A 278 -2.72 16.88 3.42
N THR A 279 -3.23 15.73 3.87
CA THR A 279 -3.44 15.46 5.30
C THR A 279 -2.12 15.54 6.08
N LEU A 280 -1.05 14.92 5.57
CA LEU A 280 0.28 15.00 6.19
C LEU A 280 0.83 16.42 6.24
N LYS A 281 0.63 17.23 5.20
CA LYS A 281 1.02 18.65 5.19
C LYS A 281 0.28 19.45 6.27
N LEU A 282 -0.99 19.21 6.48
CA LEU A 282 -1.75 19.87 7.55
C LEU A 282 -1.26 19.44 8.94
N LEU A 283 -0.97 18.14 9.13
CA LEU A 283 -0.39 17.64 10.38
C LEU A 283 0.98 18.23 10.67
N ALA A 284 1.82 18.47 9.67
CA ALA A 284 3.14 19.11 9.83
C ALA A 284 3.05 20.60 10.22
N ARG A 285 1.89 21.24 10.06
CA ARG A 285 1.65 22.64 10.44
C ARG A 285 1.15 22.79 11.88
N LEU A 286 0.86 21.69 12.56
CA LEU A 286 0.40 21.72 13.95
C LEU A 286 1.51 22.23 14.87
N ARG A 287 1.10 22.90 15.95
CA ARG A 287 1.95 23.42 17.00
C ARG A 287 1.54 22.83 18.35
N PRO A 288 2.39 22.89 19.39
CA PRO A 288 2.09 22.33 20.71
C PRO A 288 0.73 22.75 21.27
N GLU A 289 0.31 24.00 21.07
CA GLU A 289 -0.98 24.51 21.52
C GLU A 289 -2.18 23.79 20.91
N HIS A 290 -2.04 23.18 19.73
CA HIS A 290 -3.12 22.44 19.06
C HIS A 290 -3.31 21.02 19.63
N LEU A 291 -2.34 20.47 20.37
CA LEU A 291 -2.42 19.09 20.91
C LEU A 291 -3.55 18.90 21.92
N SER A 292 -4.00 19.99 22.56
CA SER A 292 -5.15 19.95 23.47
C SER A 292 -6.50 19.88 22.78
N ALA A 293 -6.54 20.00 21.44
CA ALA A 293 -7.77 19.92 20.67
C ALA A 293 -8.41 18.52 20.77
N THR A 294 -9.73 18.51 20.89
CA THR A 294 -10.55 17.28 20.83
C THR A 294 -11.34 17.23 19.53
N ILE A 295 -11.49 16.04 19.00
CA ILE A 295 -12.23 15.78 17.77
C ILE A 295 -13.51 15.03 18.11
N SER A 296 -14.66 15.60 17.71
CA SER A 296 -15.97 14.94 17.86
C SER A 296 -16.30 14.11 16.63
N PHE A 297 -16.82 12.90 16.84
CA PHE A 297 -17.42 12.05 15.81
C PHE A 297 -18.93 12.27 15.70
N ALA A 298 -19.52 11.78 14.62
CA ALA A 298 -20.98 11.80 14.42
C ALA A 298 -21.75 11.03 15.51
N SER A 299 -21.12 10.03 16.15
CA SER A 299 -21.64 9.30 17.32
C SER A 299 -21.75 10.16 18.58
N GLY A 300 -21.09 11.33 18.62
CA GLY A 300 -20.95 12.17 19.82
C GLY A 300 -19.68 11.86 20.63
N ASP A 301 -18.97 10.79 20.31
CA ASP A 301 -17.70 10.48 20.97
C ASP A 301 -16.64 11.55 20.67
N GLN A 302 -15.75 11.75 21.62
CA GLN A 302 -14.62 12.67 21.49
C GLN A 302 -13.30 11.95 21.73
N VAL A 303 -12.30 12.28 20.91
CA VAL A 303 -10.94 11.75 21.04
C VAL A 303 -9.91 12.87 21.01
N SER A 304 -8.73 12.63 21.58
CA SER A 304 -7.60 13.55 21.46
C SER A 304 -7.13 13.66 20.01
N LEU A 305 -6.48 14.76 19.65
CA LEU A 305 -5.92 14.92 18.30
C LEU A 305 -4.90 13.82 17.94
N PRO A 306 -3.94 13.40 18.80
CA PRO A 306 -3.07 12.27 18.49
C PRO A 306 -3.82 10.96 18.26
N ASP A 307 -4.83 10.61 19.08
CA ASP A 307 -5.64 9.41 18.89
C ASP A 307 -6.43 9.45 17.58
N TYR A 308 -6.92 10.64 17.21
CA TYR A 308 -7.59 10.86 15.93
C TYR A 308 -6.66 10.60 14.74
N VAL A 309 -5.39 11.01 14.82
CA VAL A 309 -4.40 10.70 13.76
C VAL A 309 -4.27 9.17 13.61
N GLY A 310 -4.16 8.42 14.71
CA GLY A 310 -4.18 6.96 14.66
C GLY A 310 -5.47 6.38 14.06
N HIS A 311 -6.63 7.03 14.28
CA HIS A 311 -7.89 6.62 13.69
C HIS A 311 -7.92 6.71 12.15
N ILE A 312 -7.22 7.69 11.56
CA ILE A 312 -7.07 7.81 10.10
C ILE A 312 -6.49 6.52 9.50
N GLY A 313 -5.46 5.95 10.14
CA GLY A 313 -4.88 4.68 9.70
C GLY A 313 -5.83 3.49 9.89
N ARG A 314 -6.53 3.40 11.04
CA ARG A 314 -7.49 2.30 11.28
C ARG A 314 -8.60 2.24 10.25
N HIS A 315 -9.02 3.38 9.69
CA HIS A 315 -9.98 3.42 8.60
C HIS A 315 -9.43 2.73 7.33
N ASP A 316 -8.17 2.96 6.99
CA ASP A 316 -7.51 2.26 5.87
C ASP A 316 -7.49 0.75 6.09
N ALA A 317 -7.15 0.29 7.31
CA ALA A 317 -7.11 -1.13 7.66
C ALA A 317 -8.49 -1.81 7.53
N MET A 318 -9.56 -1.12 7.97
CA MET A 318 -10.93 -1.62 7.84
C MET A 318 -11.30 -1.86 6.37
N HIS A 319 -11.04 -0.89 5.50
CA HIS A 319 -11.34 -1.01 4.08
C HIS A 319 -10.41 -1.97 3.32
N ALA A 320 -9.16 -2.13 3.76
CA ALA A 320 -8.31 -3.18 3.24
C ALA A 320 -8.98 -4.56 3.38
N GLY A 321 -9.62 -4.82 4.54
CA GLY A 321 -10.39 -6.04 4.78
C GLY A 321 -11.59 -6.21 3.84
N HIS A 322 -12.24 -5.13 3.43
CA HIS A 322 -13.37 -5.18 2.49
C HIS A 322 -12.94 -5.58 1.06
N LEU A 323 -11.70 -5.29 0.66
CA LEU A 323 -11.19 -5.61 -0.67
C LEU A 323 -10.68 -7.06 -0.80
N VAL A 324 -10.39 -7.74 0.30
CA VAL A 324 -9.86 -9.12 0.30
C VAL A 324 -10.73 -10.11 -0.48
N PRO A 325 -12.09 -10.11 -0.40
CA PRO A 325 -12.93 -11.04 -1.18
C PRO A 325 -12.75 -10.90 -2.69
N ALA A 326 -12.40 -9.70 -3.19
CA ALA A 326 -12.17 -9.43 -4.61
C ALA A 326 -10.73 -9.72 -5.06
N SER A 327 -9.85 -10.16 -4.16
CA SER A 327 -8.45 -10.43 -4.50
C SER A 327 -8.33 -11.57 -5.53
N ARG A 328 -7.26 -11.50 -6.35
CA ARG A 328 -6.97 -12.54 -7.36
C ARG A 328 -6.88 -13.93 -6.74
N ALA A 329 -6.22 -14.06 -5.59
CA ALA A 329 -6.11 -15.32 -4.86
C ALA A 329 -7.48 -15.91 -4.50
N ARG A 330 -8.38 -15.11 -3.95
CA ARG A 330 -9.74 -15.53 -3.56
C ARG A 330 -10.58 -15.88 -4.79
N ARG A 331 -10.51 -15.08 -5.83
CA ARG A 331 -11.27 -15.36 -7.08
C ARG A 331 -10.79 -16.62 -7.76
N PHE A 332 -9.48 -16.91 -7.74
CA PHE A 332 -8.97 -18.18 -8.24
C PHE A 332 -9.50 -19.37 -7.44
N ALA A 333 -9.45 -19.31 -6.11
CA ALA A 333 -9.96 -20.37 -5.24
C ALA A 333 -11.46 -20.64 -5.48
N MET A 334 -12.28 -19.62 -5.72
CA MET A 334 -13.70 -19.75 -6.04
C MET A 334 -13.97 -20.36 -7.42
N LYS A 335 -13.14 -20.06 -8.43
CA LYS A 335 -13.29 -20.62 -9.79
C LYS A 335 -12.83 -22.07 -9.88
N SER A 336 -12.06 -22.56 -8.92
CA SER A 336 -11.52 -23.94 -8.88
C SER A 336 -12.40 -24.91 -8.11
N GLN A 337 -13.46 -24.46 -7.48
CA GLN A 337 -14.52 -25.25 -6.84
C GLN A 337 -15.70 -25.46 -7.78
#